data_1c8dd7a9feb3f753e58ef2fc841b30ea
#
_entry.id   1c8dd7a9feb3f753e58ef2fc841b30ea
#
_cell.length_a   1.000
_cell.length_b   1.000
_cell.length_c   1.000
_cell.angle_alpha   90.00
_cell.angle_beta   90.00
_cell.angle_gamma   90.00
#
_symmetry.space_group_name_H-M   'P 1'
#
loop_
_entity.id
_entity.type
_entity.pdbx_description
1 polymer ?
#
loop_
_entity_poly.entity_id
_entity_poly.type
_entity_poly.pdbx_seq_one_letter_code
_entity_poly.pdbx_strand_id
1 'polypeptide(L)'
;RSLLSRLSQFRSLNIRFDEIDLAYLHDFELFLRKEGNTNNSIATKYAIFKAAYNKALAEGLFVPKTTPFTKYKVGSLWTRTRKRAITKEDIQKLVALEIAPNYRTDYAEFARDIFLFSYYTAGINFTDMATLRYCDIVDGRIYYSRHKTQKLLSFQLVPNAMRIIEKYSKANHAQEDYIFPILDRSEHKTAQQIFNRTHKVLRKVNRELKTLGEQIGLEMPLTTY
;
A
#
# COMPACT_ATOMS: atom_id res chain seq x y z
N ARG A 1 10.54 1.99 -8.62
CA ARG A 1 10.64 2.34 -10.04
C ARG A 1 9.93 1.28 -10.88
N SER A 2 9.24 1.70 -11.97
CA SER A 2 8.48 0.81 -12.84
C SER A 2 9.39 -0.16 -13.62
N LEU A 3 8.82 -1.23 -14.19
CA LEU A 3 9.54 -2.16 -15.06
C LEU A 3 10.17 -1.42 -16.26
N LEU A 4 9.39 -0.58 -16.97
CA LEU A 4 9.89 0.20 -18.11
C LEU A 4 11.08 1.07 -17.75
N SER A 5 11.03 1.79 -16.62
CA SER A 5 12.16 2.60 -16.14
C SER A 5 13.41 1.76 -15.84
N ARG A 6 13.28 0.49 -15.48
CA ARG A 6 14.43 -0.40 -15.25
C ARG A 6 14.95 -1.01 -16.54
N LEU A 7 14.06 -1.36 -17.48
CA LEU A 7 14.47 -1.83 -18.78
C LEU A 7 15.24 -0.75 -19.57
N SER A 8 14.76 0.51 -19.54
CA SER A 8 15.46 1.63 -20.21
C SER A 8 16.82 1.95 -19.62
N GLN A 9 17.06 1.67 -18.33
CA GLN A 9 18.38 1.80 -17.69
C GLN A 9 19.30 0.61 -18.00
N PHE A 10 18.72 -0.57 -18.24
CA PHE A 10 19.48 -1.78 -18.54
C PHE A 10 19.99 -1.79 -19.99
N ARG A 11 19.09 -1.61 -20.94
CA ARG A 11 19.40 -1.56 -22.40
C ARG A 11 18.36 -0.70 -23.13
N SER A 12 18.62 -0.40 -24.43
CA SER A 12 17.65 0.29 -25.28
C SER A 12 16.29 -0.43 -25.25
N LEU A 13 15.20 0.34 -25.20
CA LEU A 13 13.83 -0.20 -25.32
C LEU A 13 13.46 -0.60 -26.75
N ASN A 14 14.33 -0.32 -27.76
CA ASN A 14 14.11 -0.72 -29.14
C ASN A 14 14.41 -2.20 -29.41
N ILE A 15 14.56 -3.01 -28.36
CA ILE A 15 14.69 -4.46 -28.48
C ILE A 15 13.40 -5.07 -28.99
N ARG A 16 13.49 -5.99 -29.94
CA ARG A 16 12.35 -6.74 -30.45
C ARG A 16 12.01 -7.90 -29.49
N PHE A 17 10.75 -8.33 -29.46
CA PHE A 17 10.34 -9.45 -28.61
C PHE A 17 10.99 -10.78 -28.97
N ASP A 18 11.33 -11.01 -30.24
CA ASP A 18 12.03 -12.20 -30.71
C ASP A 18 13.52 -12.24 -30.35
N GLU A 19 14.10 -11.12 -29.93
CA GLU A 19 15.47 -10.99 -29.43
C GLU A 19 15.56 -11.24 -27.91
N ILE A 20 14.43 -11.31 -27.20
CA ILE A 20 14.39 -11.60 -25.78
C ILE A 20 14.57 -13.10 -25.58
N ASP A 21 15.80 -13.49 -25.31
CA ASP A 21 16.19 -14.87 -25.05
C ASP A 21 16.47 -15.12 -23.55
N LEU A 22 16.91 -16.32 -23.23
CA LEU A 22 17.25 -16.69 -21.85
C LEU A 22 18.43 -15.89 -21.30
N ALA A 23 19.44 -15.59 -22.13
CA ALA A 23 20.60 -14.80 -21.74
C ALA A 23 20.17 -13.36 -21.39
N TYR A 24 19.32 -12.75 -22.21
CA TYR A 24 18.77 -11.43 -21.90
C TYR A 24 18.07 -11.40 -20.54
N LEU A 25 17.27 -12.43 -20.22
CA LEU A 25 16.60 -12.52 -18.90
C LEU A 25 17.61 -12.63 -17.77
N HIS A 26 18.66 -13.46 -17.89
CA HIS A 26 19.69 -13.56 -16.86
C HIS A 26 20.49 -12.27 -16.67
N ASP A 27 20.87 -11.61 -17.76
CA ASP A 27 21.57 -10.32 -17.70
C ASP A 27 20.74 -9.23 -17.02
N PHE A 28 19.44 -9.18 -17.33
CA PHE A 28 18.54 -8.23 -16.68
C PHE A 28 18.36 -8.55 -15.19
N GLU A 29 18.32 -9.83 -14.79
CA GLU A 29 18.31 -10.21 -13.38
C GLU A 29 19.57 -9.73 -12.66
N LEU A 30 20.75 -9.99 -13.24
CA LEU A 30 22.02 -9.55 -12.69
C LEU A 30 22.08 -8.03 -12.52
N PHE A 31 21.60 -7.29 -13.53
CA PHE A 31 21.46 -5.83 -13.45
C PHE A 31 20.57 -5.41 -12.28
N LEU A 32 19.38 -6.02 -12.13
CA LEU A 32 18.46 -5.68 -11.04
C LEU A 32 19.07 -6.00 -9.66
N ARG A 33 19.83 -7.09 -9.54
CA ARG A 33 20.57 -7.45 -8.31
C ARG A 33 21.65 -6.44 -7.96
N LYS A 34 22.45 -6.01 -8.93
CA LYS A 34 23.45 -4.95 -8.75
C LYS A 34 22.83 -3.63 -8.29
N GLU A 35 21.61 -3.34 -8.77
CA GLU A 35 20.82 -2.18 -8.36
C GLU A 35 20.13 -2.35 -6.97
N GLY A 36 20.45 -3.39 -6.22
CA GLY A 36 19.96 -3.64 -4.86
C GLY A 36 18.48 -4.08 -4.79
N ASN A 37 17.91 -4.61 -5.88
CA ASN A 37 16.54 -5.12 -5.82
C ASN A 37 16.49 -6.44 -5.06
N THR A 38 15.48 -6.58 -4.16
CA THR A 38 15.21 -7.85 -3.47
C THR A 38 14.62 -8.89 -4.42
N ASN A 39 14.72 -10.17 -4.08
CA ASN A 39 14.16 -11.27 -4.85
C ASN A 39 12.67 -11.05 -5.21
N ASN A 40 11.84 -10.66 -4.24
CA ASN A 40 10.41 -10.39 -4.48
C ASN A 40 10.18 -9.18 -5.41
N SER A 41 11.04 -8.16 -5.33
CA SER A 41 11.00 -7.02 -6.25
C SER A 41 11.36 -7.42 -7.69
N ILE A 42 12.35 -8.32 -7.85
CA ILE A 42 12.73 -8.91 -9.13
C ILE A 42 11.59 -9.78 -9.65
N ALA A 43 11.06 -10.71 -8.83
CA ALA A 43 9.95 -11.58 -9.19
C ALA A 43 8.73 -10.79 -9.69
N THR A 44 8.36 -9.69 -9.02
CA THR A 44 7.26 -8.82 -9.44
C THR A 44 7.51 -8.23 -10.84
N LYS A 45 8.73 -7.73 -11.09
CA LYS A 45 9.09 -7.17 -12.41
C LYS A 45 9.03 -8.23 -13.50
N TYR A 46 9.55 -9.43 -13.20
CA TYR A 46 9.51 -10.55 -14.13
C TYR A 46 8.10 -11.09 -14.39
N ALA A 47 7.22 -11.07 -13.39
CA ALA A 47 5.82 -11.43 -13.58
C ALA A 47 5.13 -10.49 -14.58
N ILE A 48 5.37 -9.18 -14.45
CA ILE A 48 4.85 -8.16 -15.39
C ILE A 48 5.49 -8.34 -16.77
N PHE A 49 6.79 -8.56 -16.84
CA PHE A 49 7.51 -8.76 -18.10
C PHE A 49 7.01 -10.00 -18.85
N LYS A 50 6.89 -11.14 -18.14
CA LYS A 50 6.32 -12.37 -18.68
C LYS A 50 4.89 -12.18 -19.19
N ALA A 51 4.06 -11.45 -18.44
CA ALA A 51 2.69 -11.16 -18.85
C ALA A 51 2.64 -10.34 -20.15
N ALA A 52 3.47 -9.30 -20.27
CA ALA A 52 3.57 -8.49 -21.49
C ALA A 52 4.08 -9.32 -22.68
N TYR A 53 5.13 -10.12 -22.49
CA TYR A 53 5.68 -11.02 -23.50
C TYR A 53 4.63 -12.03 -24.00
N ASN A 54 3.96 -12.70 -23.07
CA ASN A 54 2.93 -13.69 -23.43
C ASN A 54 1.71 -13.05 -24.11
N LYS A 55 1.35 -11.82 -23.74
CA LYS A 55 0.28 -11.07 -24.40
C LYS A 55 0.66 -10.76 -25.86
N ALA A 56 1.85 -10.22 -26.08
CA ALA A 56 2.34 -9.95 -27.43
C ALA A 56 2.41 -11.22 -28.32
N LEU A 57 2.83 -12.33 -27.72
CA LEU A 57 2.86 -13.64 -28.39
C LEU A 57 1.44 -14.12 -28.77
N ALA A 58 0.48 -14.02 -27.83
CA ALA A 58 -0.91 -14.42 -28.06
C ALA A 58 -1.61 -13.55 -29.13
N GLU A 59 -1.22 -12.27 -29.25
CA GLU A 59 -1.71 -11.35 -30.27
C GLU A 59 -1.00 -11.52 -31.62
N GLY A 60 -0.06 -12.46 -31.75
CA GLY A 60 0.67 -12.75 -32.99
C GLY A 60 1.63 -11.65 -33.44
N LEU A 61 2.05 -10.75 -32.52
CA LEU A 61 2.92 -9.62 -32.85
C LEU A 61 4.35 -10.05 -33.20
N PHE A 62 4.74 -11.26 -32.87
CA PHE A 62 6.03 -11.86 -33.21
C PHE A 62 5.99 -13.39 -33.14
N VAL A 63 6.96 -14.03 -33.78
CA VAL A 63 7.17 -15.48 -33.68
C VAL A 63 8.49 -15.72 -32.93
N PRO A 64 8.48 -16.30 -31.72
CA PRO A 64 9.70 -16.47 -30.96
C PRO A 64 10.54 -17.61 -31.54
N LYS A 65 11.86 -17.39 -31.64
CA LYS A 65 12.83 -18.47 -31.94
C LYS A 65 12.95 -19.46 -30.77
N THR A 66 12.75 -18.96 -29.55
CA THR A 66 12.76 -19.72 -28.29
C THR A 66 11.68 -19.18 -27.35
N THR A 67 11.24 -19.97 -26.38
CA THR A 67 10.31 -19.54 -25.34
C THR A 67 11.07 -19.32 -24.02
N PRO A 68 11.72 -18.16 -23.82
CA PRO A 68 12.65 -17.97 -22.72
C PRO A 68 12.00 -18.16 -21.35
N PHE A 69 10.74 -17.75 -21.19
CA PHE A 69 10.01 -17.88 -19.93
C PHE A 69 9.54 -19.31 -19.60
N THR A 70 9.70 -20.28 -20.48
CA THR A 70 9.52 -21.69 -20.15
C THR A 70 10.71 -22.24 -19.37
N LYS A 71 11.91 -21.77 -19.72
CA LYS A 71 13.18 -22.13 -19.06
C LYS A 71 13.44 -21.25 -17.83
N TYR A 72 13.20 -19.95 -17.93
CA TYR A 72 13.35 -19.00 -16.81
C TYR A 72 12.15 -19.09 -15.85
N LYS A 73 12.40 -19.66 -14.68
CA LYS A 73 11.34 -19.93 -13.67
C LYS A 73 11.14 -18.73 -12.75
N VAL A 74 10.28 -17.79 -13.13
CA VAL A 74 9.95 -16.60 -12.30
C VAL A 74 9.49 -16.98 -10.88
N GLY A 75 8.83 -18.13 -10.73
CA GLY A 75 8.37 -18.65 -9.45
C GLY A 75 9.48 -18.92 -8.44
N SER A 76 10.69 -19.29 -8.90
CA SER A 76 11.84 -19.55 -8.02
C SER A 76 12.41 -18.30 -7.35
N LEU A 77 12.10 -17.13 -7.87
CA LEU A 77 12.54 -15.86 -7.28
C LEU A 77 11.72 -15.44 -6.06
N TRP A 78 10.54 -16.02 -5.84
CA TRP A 78 9.70 -15.66 -4.70
C TRP A 78 10.28 -16.20 -3.40
N THR A 79 10.52 -15.31 -2.46
CA THR A 79 10.98 -15.65 -1.10
C THR A 79 9.92 -15.28 -0.08
N ARG A 80 9.75 -16.13 0.94
CA ARG A 80 8.87 -15.79 2.06
C ARG A 80 9.44 -14.61 2.82
N THR A 81 8.62 -13.59 3.04
CA THR A 81 8.95 -12.47 3.92
C THR A 81 8.41 -12.75 5.32
N ARG A 82 9.16 -12.34 6.34
CA ARG A 82 8.68 -12.40 7.73
C ARG A 82 7.40 -11.56 7.85
N LYS A 83 6.35 -12.14 8.43
CA LYS A 83 5.13 -11.40 8.72
C LYS A 83 5.44 -10.32 9.76
N ARG A 84 5.04 -9.10 9.48
CA ARG A 84 5.12 -7.98 10.42
C ARG A 84 3.87 -8.02 11.28
N ALA A 85 3.90 -8.80 12.37
CA ALA A 85 2.81 -8.82 13.34
C ALA A 85 3.21 -7.94 14.53
N ILE A 86 2.32 -7.05 14.93
CA ILE A 86 2.41 -6.31 16.18
C ILE A 86 1.73 -7.13 17.27
N THR A 87 2.30 -7.16 18.46
CA THR A 87 1.72 -7.88 19.61
C THR A 87 0.63 -7.03 20.28
N LYS A 88 -0.18 -7.67 21.12
CA LYS A 88 -1.20 -6.95 21.91
C LYS A 88 -0.53 -6.00 22.92
N GLU A 89 0.60 -6.41 23.47
CA GLU A 89 1.42 -5.62 24.40
C GLU A 89 1.96 -4.36 23.71
N ASP A 90 2.41 -4.47 22.46
CA ASP A 90 2.90 -3.32 21.69
C ASP A 90 1.76 -2.36 21.32
N ILE A 91 0.56 -2.89 21.04
CA ILE A 91 -0.65 -2.04 20.88
C ILE A 91 -0.93 -1.27 22.18
N GLN A 92 -0.85 -1.91 23.35
CA GLN A 92 -1.05 -1.24 24.64
C GLN A 92 0.00 -0.14 24.87
N LYS A 93 1.28 -0.41 24.57
CA LYS A 93 2.34 0.62 24.64
C LYS A 93 2.03 1.80 23.69
N LEU A 94 1.57 1.52 22.48
CA LEU A 94 1.23 2.56 21.51
C LEU A 94 0.03 3.41 21.98
N VAL A 95 -0.98 2.80 22.61
CA VAL A 95 -2.12 3.50 23.20
C VAL A 95 -1.69 4.39 24.37
N ALA A 96 -0.80 3.88 25.24
CA ALA A 96 -0.33 4.58 26.44
C ALA A 96 0.77 5.63 26.14
N LEU A 97 1.31 5.66 24.91
CA LEU A 97 2.39 6.55 24.54
C LEU A 97 1.96 8.01 24.63
N GLU A 98 2.61 8.76 25.52
CA GLU A 98 2.46 10.21 25.59
C GLU A 98 3.21 10.86 24.42
N ILE A 99 2.45 11.58 23.59
CA ILE A 99 3.01 12.35 22.46
C ILE A 99 3.17 13.77 22.90
N ALA A 100 4.44 14.20 23.10
CA ALA A 100 4.74 15.56 23.61
C ALA A 100 4.21 16.62 22.64
N PRO A 101 3.55 17.68 23.12
CA PRO A 101 3.01 18.75 22.28
C PRO A 101 4.14 19.56 21.63
N ASN A 102 4.24 19.46 20.31
CA ASN A 102 5.05 20.35 19.48
C ASN A 102 4.32 20.57 18.14
N TYR A 103 4.78 21.48 17.30
CA TYR A 103 4.11 21.79 16.03
C TYR A 103 4.02 20.62 15.04
N ARG A 104 4.64 19.46 15.33
CA ARG A 104 4.56 18.22 14.56
C ARG A 104 3.62 17.17 15.20
N THR A 105 3.19 17.37 16.44
CA THR A 105 2.44 16.39 17.23
C THR A 105 1.08 16.04 16.67
N ASP A 106 0.37 17.00 16.09
CA ASP A 106 -0.96 16.76 15.53
C ASP A 106 -0.92 15.63 14.50
N TYR A 107 0.19 15.52 13.77
CA TYR A 107 0.34 14.47 12.77
C TYR A 107 0.77 13.12 13.35
N ALA A 108 1.57 13.11 14.41
CA ALA A 108 1.97 11.90 15.12
C ALA A 108 0.77 11.27 15.82
N GLU A 109 -0.05 12.08 16.49
CA GLU A 109 -1.28 11.63 17.12
C GLU A 109 -2.28 11.09 16.09
N PHE A 110 -2.48 11.81 14.98
CA PHE A 110 -3.31 11.36 13.87
C PHE A 110 -2.80 10.01 13.29
N ALA A 111 -1.50 9.85 13.11
CA ALA A 111 -0.92 8.61 12.61
C ALA A 111 -1.16 7.43 13.56
N ARG A 112 -1.00 7.65 14.87
CA ARG A 112 -1.34 6.67 15.90
C ARG A 112 -2.81 6.27 15.83
N ASP A 113 -3.70 7.24 15.78
CA ASP A 113 -5.15 7.00 15.80
C ASP A 113 -5.61 6.27 14.54
N ILE A 114 -5.09 6.61 13.36
CA ILE A 114 -5.35 5.90 12.09
C ILE A 114 -4.87 4.45 12.17
N PHE A 115 -3.69 4.20 12.75
CA PHE A 115 -3.18 2.85 12.92
C PHE A 115 -4.05 2.04 13.88
N LEU A 116 -4.41 2.62 15.03
CA LEU A 116 -5.28 1.99 16.02
C LEU A 116 -6.70 1.77 15.48
N PHE A 117 -7.24 2.71 14.69
CA PHE A 117 -8.51 2.51 14.03
C PHE A 117 -8.47 1.31 13.08
N SER A 118 -7.42 1.17 12.27
CA SER A 118 -7.23 -0.02 11.44
C SER A 118 -7.20 -1.29 12.28
N TYR A 119 -6.49 -1.29 13.40
CA TYR A 119 -6.42 -2.43 14.32
C TYR A 119 -7.79 -2.79 14.89
N TYR A 120 -8.56 -1.80 15.37
CA TYR A 120 -9.90 -2.01 15.97
C TYR A 120 -10.99 -2.37 14.94
N THR A 121 -10.71 -2.17 13.64
CA THR A 121 -11.63 -2.44 12.54
C THR A 121 -11.18 -3.58 11.63
N ALA A 122 -10.55 -4.61 12.24
CA ALA A 122 -10.11 -5.83 11.56
C ALA A 122 -9.19 -5.61 10.34
N GLY A 123 -8.39 -4.54 10.36
CA GLY A 123 -7.37 -4.30 9.34
C GLY A 123 -7.88 -3.58 8.09
N ILE A 124 -8.82 -2.65 8.24
CA ILE A 124 -9.17 -1.76 7.13
C ILE A 124 -7.94 -1.02 6.64
N ASN A 125 -7.71 -1.02 5.33
CA ASN A 125 -6.53 -0.38 4.78
C ASN A 125 -6.69 1.15 4.70
N PHE A 126 -5.56 1.85 4.62
CA PHE A 126 -5.53 3.31 4.64
C PHE A 126 -6.34 3.97 3.51
N THR A 127 -6.34 3.39 2.31
CA THR A 127 -7.08 3.94 1.17
C THR A 127 -8.59 3.86 1.39
N ASP A 128 -9.06 2.73 1.96
CA ASP A 128 -10.47 2.55 2.29
C ASP A 128 -10.86 3.50 3.45
N MET A 129 -10.01 3.64 4.49
CA MET A 129 -10.23 4.61 5.58
C MET A 129 -10.32 6.06 5.06
N ALA A 130 -9.49 6.43 4.09
CA ALA A 130 -9.47 7.79 3.55
C ALA A 130 -10.79 8.20 2.89
N THR A 131 -11.57 7.24 2.43
CA THR A 131 -12.83 7.47 1.72
C THR A 131 -14.08 7.15 2.55
N LEU A 132 -13.93 6.70 3.80
CA LEU A 132 -15.05 6.47 4.71
C LEU A 132 -15.82 7.76 5.00
N ARG A 133 -17.14 7.69 4.96
CA ARG A 133 -18.07 8.79 5.25
C ARG A 133 -18.94 8.48 6.45
N TYR A 134 -19.58 9.48 7.01
CA TYR A 134 -20.52 9.26 8.11
C TYR A 134 -21.73 8.45 7.68
N CYS A 135 -22.22 8.57 6.44
CA CYS A 135 -23.30 7.73 5.90
C CYS A 135 -22.94 6.23 5.80
N ASP A 136 -21.65 5.88 5.83
CA ASP A 136 -21.21 4.48 5.86
C ASP A 136 -21.39 3.82 7.24
N ILE A 137 -21.79 4.61 8.25
CA ILE A 137 -22.05 4.11 9.61
C ILE A 137 -23.56 4.05 9.85
N VAL A 138 -24.06 2.83 10.03
CA VAL A 138 -25.47 2.57 10.32
C VAL A 138 -25.55 1.68 11.56
N ASP A 139 -26.30 2.09 12.57
CA ASP A 139 -26.50 1.35 13.82
C ASP A 139 -25.21 0.86 14.47
N GLY A 140 -24.17 1.71 14.49
CA GLY A 140 -22.87 1.39 15.06
C GLY A 140 -22.05 0.38 14.25
N ARG A 141 -22.47 0.07 13.01
CA ARG A 141 -21.71 -0.74 12.04
C ARG A 141 -21.22 0.11 10.91
N ILE A 142 -20.01 -0.18 10.45
CA ILE A 142 -19.47 0.38 9.21
C ILE A 142 -19.77 -0.56 8.05
N TYR A 143 -20.14 0.02 6.89
CA TYR A 143 -20.34 -0.65 5.62
C TYR A 143 -19.48 0.04 4.57
N TYR A 144 -18.59 -0.67 3.90
CA TYR A 144 -17.77 -0.08 2.86
C TYR A 144 -17.42 -1.08 1.76
N SER A 145 -17.21 -0.58 0.56
CA SER A 145 -16.70 -1.39 -0.54
C SER A 145 -15.19 -1.27 -0.62
N ARG A 146 -14.50 -2.42 -0.51
CA ARG A 146 -13.04 -2.44 -0.56
C ARG A 146 -12.53 -2.04 -1.95
N HIS A 147 -11.73 -0.97 -2.04
CA HIS A 147 -11.23 -0.44 -3.31
C HIS A 147 -10.54 -1.50 -4.19
N LYS A 148 -9.72 -2.36 -3.60
CA LYS A 148 -8.93 -3.35 -4.33
C LYS A 148 -9.76 -4.47 -4.96
N THR A 149 -10.85 -4.89 -4.33
CA THR A 149 -11.61 -6.09 -4.71
C THR A 149 -13.08 -5.84 -4.98
N GLN A 150 -13.56 -4.62 -4.75
CA GLN A 150 -14.97 -4.20 -4.85
C GLN A 150 -15.91 -5.06 -3.98
N LYS A 151 -15.34 -5.76 -2.98
CA LYS A 151 -16.12 -6.58 -2.06
C LYS A 151 -16.72 -5.69 -0.97
N LEU A 152 -18.03 -5.79 -0.77
CA LEU A 152 -18.71 -5.16 0.36
C LEU A 152 -18.29 -5.84 1.67
N LEU A 153 -17.82 -5.06 2.61
CA LEU A 153 -17.41 -5.49 3.95
C LEU A 153 -18.20 -4.71 4.98
N SER A 154 -18.49 -5.36 6.09
CA SER A 154 -19.10 -4.69 7.25
C SER A 154 -18.59 -5.29 8.56
N PHE A 155 -18.48 -4.46 9.59
CA PHE A 155 -18.13 -4.88 10.93
C PHE A 155 -18.72 -3.92 11.97
N GLN A 156 -18.99 -4.46 13.17
CA GLN A 156 -19.43 -3.67 14.30
C GLN A 156 -18.28 -2.80 14.80
N LEU A 157 -18.55 -1.51 15.02
CA LEU A 157 -17.58 -0.62 15.63
C LEU A 157 -17.46 -0.90 17.14
N VAL A 158 -16.25 -1.19 17.57
CA VAL A 158 -15.95 -1.31 19.00
C VAL A 158 -15.81 0.09 19.64
N PRO A 159 -15.99 0.24 20.97
CA PRO A 159 -15.95 1.54 21.63
C PRO A 159 -14.70 2.36 21.33
N ASN A 160 -13.53 1.71 21.25
CA ASN A 160 -12.28 2.39 20.94
C ASN A 160 -12.23 2.95 19.50
N ALA A 161 -12.84 2.26 18.53
CA ALA A 161 -12.96 2.78 17.17
C ALA A 161 -13.94 3.97 17.12
N MET A 162 -15.05 3.90 17.85
CA MET A 162 -16.00 5.01 17.95
C MET A 162 -15.36 6.28 18.53
N ARG A 163 -14.60 6.16 19.62
CA ARG A 163 -13.88 7.30 20.23
C ARG A 163 -12.93 7.98 19.23
N ILE A 164 -12.28 7.20 18.37
CA ILE A 164 -11.41 7.77 17.32
C ILE A 164 -12.24 8.54 16.30
N ILE A 165 -13.40 8.00 15.85
CA ILE A 165 -14.31 8.70 14.96
C ILE A 165 -14.79 10.02 15.59
N GLU A 166 -15.25 9.97 16.82
CA GLU A 166 -15.73 11.14 17.57
C GLU A 166 -14.67 12.23 17.69
N LYS A 167 -13.41 11.86 17.95
CA LYS A 167 -12.29 12.80 18.03
C LYS A 167 -12.08 13.61 16.77
N TYR A 168 -12.32 13.03 15.59
CA TYR A 168 -12.17 13.71 14.30
C TYR A 168 -13.48 14.27 13.75
N SER A 169 -14.59 14.05 14.45
CA SER A 169 -15.90 14.55 14.04
C SER A 169 -15.98 16.08 14.21
N LYS A 170 -16.49 16.75 13.18
CA LYS A 170 -16.86 18.17 13.26
C LYS A 170 -18.27 18.30 13.78
N ALA A 171 -18.56 19.34 14.58
CA ALA A 171 -19.89 19.56 15.18
C ALA A 171 -21.02 19.59 14.14
N ASN A 172 -20.76 20.05 12.92
CA ASN A 172 -21.74 20.20 11.84
C ASN A 172 -21.35 19.41 10.59
N HIS A 173 -20.90 18.15 10.75
CA HIS A 173 -20.61 17.31 9.58
C HIS A 173 -21.89 16.86 8.87
N ALA A 174 -21.85 16.86 7.54
CA ALA A 174 -22.88 16.23 6.72
C ALA A 174 -22.65 14.70 6.67
N GLN A 175 -23.69 13.93 6.42
CA GLN A 175 -23.61 12.47 6.28
C GLN A 175 -22.60 12.03 5.20
N GLU A 176 -22.47 12.83 4.15
CA GLU A 176 -21.57 12.60 3.02
C GLU A 176 -20.13 13.05 3.27
N ASP A 177 -19.82 13.69 4.40
CA ASP A 177 -18.45 14.13 4.70
C ASP A 177 -17.56 12.95 5.10
N TYR A 178 -16.26 13.07 4.79
CA TYR A 178 -15.29 12.07 5.18
C TYR A 178 -15.06 12.10 6.70
N ILE A 179 -14.98 10.92 7.31
CA ILE A 179 -14.75 10.76 8.75
C ILE A 179 -13.39 11.34 9.16
N PHE A 180 -12.35 11.01 8.39
CA PHE A 180 -10.99 11.44 8.71
C PHE A 180 -10.57 12.65 7.87
N PRO A 181 -9.75 13.58 8.41
CA PRO A 181 -9.29 14.78 7.71
C PRO A 181 -8.20 14.49 6.67
N ILE A 182 -8.37 13.39 5.92
CA ILE A 182 -7.49 12.98 4.82
C ILE A 182 -7.92 13.66 3.53
N LEU A 183 -9.21 13.60 3.25
CA LEU A 183 -9.84 14.17 2.07
C LEU A 183 -10.81 15.28 2.45
N ASP A 184 -11.07 16.17 1.52
CA ASP A 184 -12.10 17.19 1.58
C ASP A 184 -12.92 17.14 0.29
N ARG A 185 -14.26 17.09 0.40
CA ARG A 185 -15.17 16.99 -0.76
C ARG A 185 -15.17 18.25 -1.61
N SER A 186 -14.88 19.40 -1.02
CA SER A 186 -14.83 20.67 -1.74
C SER A 186 -13.57 20.78 -2.61
N GLU A 187 -12.45 20.18 -2.17
CA GLU A 187 -11.15 20.27 -2.81
C GLU A 187 -10.83 19.06 -3.69
N HIS A 188 -11.11 17.83 -3.19
CA HIS A 188 -10.68 16.58 -3.82
C HIS A 188 -11.82 15.95 -4.62
N LYS A 189 -12.11 16.51 -5.80
CA LYS A 189 -13.27 16.13 -6.66
C LYS A 189 -12.95 15.06 -7.69
N THR A 190 -11.73 15.01 -8.18
CA THR A 190 -11.32 14.04 -9.20
C THR A 190 -10.63 12.82 -8.60
N ALA A 191 -10.71 11.66 -9.27
CA ALA A 191 -10.01 10.45 -8.86
C ALA A 191 -8.49 10.68 -8.70
N GLN A 192 -7.90 11.51 -9.57
CA GLN A 192 -6.46 11.83 -9.50
C GLN A 192 -6.12 12.69 -8.27
N GLN A 193 -6.96 13.65 -7.91
CA GLN A 193 -6.79 14.48 -6.70
C GLN A 193 -6.90 13.62 -5.44
N ILE A 194 -7.92 12.75 -5.36
CA ILE A 194 -8.13 11.80 -4.28
C ILE A 194 -6.91 10.87 -4.15
N PHE A 195 -6.45 10.27 -5.24
CA PHE A 195 -5.26 9.41 -5.27
C PHE A 195 -4.02 10.13 -4.76
N ASN A 196 -3.71 11.31 -5.31
CA ASN A 196 -2.52 12.08 -4.95
C ASN A 196 -2.54 12.49 -3.48
N ARG A 197 -3.68 12.97 -2.97
CA ARG A 197 -3.84 13.39 -1.58
C ARG A 197 -3.71 12.20 -0.63
N THR A 198 -4.41 11.09 -0.91
CA THR A 198 -4.33 9.86 -0.11
C THR A 198 -2.89 9.36 0.00
N HIS A 199 -2.15 9.32 -1.11
CA HIS A 199 -0.74 8.89 -1.10
C HIS A 199 0.20 9.88 -0.40
N LYS A 200 -0.07 11.18 -0.49
CA LYS A 200 0.68 12.21 0.23
C LYS A 200 0.51 12.05 1.75
N VAL A 201 -0.74 11.86 2.20
CA VAL A 201 -1.04 11.67 3.63
C VAL A 201 -0.51 10.35 4.13
N LEU A 202 -0.69 9.25 3.38
CA LEU A 202 -0.14 7.92 3.70
C LEU A 202 1.37 7.96 3.98
N ARG A 203 2.13 8.67 3.13
CA ARG A 203 3.59 8.81 3.34
C ARG A 203 3.92 9.53 4.64
N LYS A 204 3.15 10.57 5.00
CA LYS A 204 3.33 11.28 6.26
C LYS A 204 2.99 10.38 7.44
N VAL A 205 1.82 9.71 7.41
CA VAL A 205 1.38 8.77 8.45
C VAL A 205 2.44 7.69 8.68
N ASN A 206 2.95 7.04 7.62
CA ASN A 206 3.95 5.99 7.77
C ASN A 206 5.30 6.51 8.31
N ARG A 207 5.67 7.77 8.03
CA ARG A 207 6.85 8.38 8.64
C ARG A 207 6.69 8.55 10.14
N GLU A 208 5.55 9.09 10.58
CA GLU A 208 5.26 9.26 12.01
C GLU A 208 5.13 7.90 12.72
N LEU A 209 4.44 6.92 12.11
CA LEU A 209 4.33 5.57 12.66
C LEU A 209 5.70 4.92 12.87
N LYS A 210 6.65 5.11 11.95
CA LYS A 210 8.00 4.61 12.12
C LYS A 210 8.64 5.17 13.40
N THR A 211 8.55 6.49 13.61
CA THR A 211 9.07 7.16 14.82
C THR A 211 8.38 6.67 16.09
N LEU A 212 7.04 6.55 16.06
CA LEU A 212 6.28 6.02 17.19
C LEU A 212 6.64 4.55 17.49
N GLY A 213 6.85 3.74 16.47
CA GLY A 213 7.31 2.36 16.62
C GLY A 213 8.69 2.27 17.28
N GLU A 214 9.63 3.14 16.91
CA GLU A 214 10.95 3.25 17.52
C GLU A 214 10.85 3.64 19.01
N GLN A 215 9.96 4.58 19.35
CA GLN A 215 9.73 5.02 20.74
C GLN A 215 9.18 3.92 21.66
N ILE A 216 8.34 3.01 21.14
CA ILE A 216 7.83 1.87 21.91
C ILE A 216 8.73 0.62 21.81
N GLY A 217 9.91 0.73 21.18
CA GLY A 217 10.93 -0.32 21.13
C GLY A 217 10.67 -1.40 20.09
N LEU A 218 9.94 -1.13 19.00
CA LEU A 218 9.75 -2.11 17.93
C LEU A 218 11.03 -2.27 17.11
N GLU A 219 11.46 -3.52 16.90
CA GLU A 219 12.59 -3.85 16.01
C GLU A 219 12.30 -3.57 14.54
N MET A 220 11.03 -3.63 14.14
CA MET A 220 10.60 -3.44 12.76
C MET A 220 9.81 -2.14 12.62
N PRO A 221 9.98 -1.42 11.50
CA PRO A 221 9.24 -0.19 11.27
C PRO A 221 7.73 -0.41 11.32
N LEU A 222 7.02 0.35 12.16
CA LEU A 222 5.57 0.38 12.18
C LEU A 222 5.06 1.10 10.92
N THR A 223 4.07 0.52 10.25
CA THR A 223 3.42 1.09 9.06
C THR A 223 1.94 0.73 9.05
N THR A 224 1.15 1.37 8.21
CA THR A 224 -0.28 1.07 7.99
C THR A 224 -0.53 -0.29 7.31
N TYR A 225 0.48 -1.14 7.15
CA TYR A 225 0.40 -2.49 6.55
C TYR A 225 0.87 -3.55 7.53
#